data_26e30429cd7c1692d5a8d91de1b18329
#
_entry.id   26e30429cd7c1692d5a8d91de1b18329
#
_cell.length_a   1.000
_cell.length_b   1.000
_cell.length_c   1.000
_cell.angle_alpha   90.00
_cell.angle_beta   90.00
_cell.angle_gamma   90.00
#
_symmetry.space_group_name_H-M   'P 1'
#
loop_
_entity.id
_entity.type
_entity.pdbx_description
1 polymer ?
#
loop_
_entity_poly.entity_id
_entity_poly.type
_entity_poly.pdbx_seq_one_letter_code
_entity_poly.pdbx_strand_id
1 'polypeptide(L)'
;MNQIDKKDIKQEVFDLYDDYAHNRLNRRSFMQKLSAYAVGGLTVPALMSFLMPDYEGNIQVKADDPRLKSAYINYSSAKGGGTIKGLLSQPKDAKGKLGGIIVVHENRGLNPYIEDVGRRAALAGFISLAPDALSPLGGYPGNDEAGRELQSKRDKGQMEEDFIAAFEYLKNHKDCNGKVGVVGFCFGGGIANMMAVRVPDLAAAVPFYGSQPALTDVPKIKAPLMLHYASLDTRITAGWPAYEAALKENGKKYQGFVYENVNHGFHNDTTPRYDKTAADLAWKRTVDFFGEQLK
;
A
#
# COMPACT_ATOMS: atom_id res chain seq x y z
N MET A 1 20.61 -21.24 14.33
CA MET A 1 19.46 -21.73 13.55
C MET A 1 19.79 -21.46 12.09
N ASN A 2 19.66 -22.47 11.19
CA ASN A 2 19.85 -22.19 9.75
C ASN A 2 18.78 -21.18 9.32
N GLN A 3 19.24 -20.12 8.67
CA GLN A 3 18.35 -19.11 8.11
C GLN A 3 17.52 -19.78 6.99
N ILE A 4 16.20 -19.70 7.07
CA ILE A 4 15.30 -20.25 6.04
C ILE A 4 15.52 -19.42 4.75
N ASP A 5 15.88 -20.08 3.64
CA ASP A 5 15.93 -19.42 2.34
C ASP A 5 14.52 -19.44 1.69
N LYS A 6 14.11 -18.31 1.12
CA LYS A 6 12.85 -18.19 0.35
C LYS A 6 12.70 -19.28 -0.71
N LYS A 7 13.81 -19.74 -1.31
CA LYS A 7 13.83 -20.78 -2.35
C LYS A 7 13.39 -22.16 -1.84
N ASP A 8 13.54 -22.40 -0.53
CA ASP A 8 13.18 -23.67 0.09
C ASP A 8 11.70 -23.71 0.49
N ILE A 9 10.99 -22.59 0.35
CA ILE A 9 9.59 -22.46 0.72
C ILE A 9 8.71 -22.60 -0.51
N LYS A 10 7.77 -23.55 -0.45
CA LYS A 10 6.81 -23.78 -1.51
C LYS A 10 5.84 -22.59 -1.67
N GLN A 11 5.38 -22.35 -2.91
CA GLN A 11 4.43 -21.26 -3.22
C GLN A 11 3.15 -21.35 -2.37
N GLU A 12 2.66 -22.56 -2.12
CA GLU A 12 1.44 -22.78 -1.33
C GLU A 12 1.53 -22.25 0.12
N VAL A 13 2.74 -22.11 0.67
CA VAL A 13 2.95 -21.48 1.99
C VAL A 13 2.71 -19.98 1.92
N PHE A 14 3.13 -19.32 0.84
CA PHE A 14 2.86 -17.90 0.62
C PHE A 14 1.36 -17.67 0.34
N ASP A 15 0.72 -18.55 -0.43
CA ASP A 15 -0.72 -18.49 -0.70
C ASP A 15 -1.53 -18.66 0.59
N LEU A 16 -1.12 -19.61 1.43
CA LEU A 16 -1.73 -19.86 2.73
C LEU A 16 -1.57 -18.66 3.68
N TYR A 17 -0.40 -18.00 3.64
CA TYR A 17 -0.16 -16.79 4.40
C TYR A 17 -1.02 -15.63 3.86
N ASP A 18 -1.18 -15.51 2.54
CA ASP A 18 -2.04 -14.49 1.93
C ASP A 18 -3.51 -14.68 2.36
N ASP A 19 -4.00 -15.92 2.41
CA ASP A 19 -5.33 -16.24 2.92
C ASP A 19 -5.50 -15.84 4.39
N TYR A 20 -4.48 -16.11 5.21
CA TYR A 20 -4.48 -15.69 6.61
C TYR A 20 -4.41 -14.17 6.75
N ALA A 21 -3.52 -13.52 6.02
CA ALA A 21 -3.34 -12.06 6.07
C ALA A 21 -4.58 -11.28 5.63
N HIS A 22 -5.45 -11.89 4.80
CA HIS A 22 -6.69 -11.28 4.31
C HIS A 22 -7.96 -11.79 5.03
N ASN A 23 -7.84 -12.37 6.22
CA ASN A 23 -8.96 -12.89 7.03
C ASN A 23 -9.82 -13.99 6.34
N ARG A 24 -9.29 -14.67 5.30
CA ARG A 24 -9.93 -15.83 4.68
C ARG A 24 -9.69 -17.11 5.48
N LEU A 25 -8.61 -17.13 6.27
CA LEU A 25 -8.32 -18.17 7.25
C LEU A 25 -8.18 -17.55 8.64
N ASN A 26 -8.77 -18.16 9.66
CA ASN A 26 -8.46 -17.81 11.03
C ASN A 26 -7.08 -18.39 11.43
N ARG A 27 -6.49 -17.85 12.51
CA ARG A 27 -5.17 -18.26 12.99
C ARG A 27 -5.05 -19.78 13.23
N ARG A 28 -6.07 -20.40 13.83
CA ARG A 28 -6.07 -21.84 14.12
C ARG A 28 -5.99 -22.68 12.84
N SER A 29 -6.83 -22.38 11.86
CA SER A 29 -6.85 -23.08 10.57
C SER A 29 -5.56 -22.85 9.79
N PHE A 30 -5.02 -21.63 9.84
CA PHE A 30 -3.74 -21.32 9.23
C PHE A 30 -2.61 -22.15 9.83
N MET A 31 -2.47 -22.18 11.17
CA MET A 31 -1.44 -22.96 11.86
C MET A 31 -1.57 -24.46 11.59
N GLN A 32 -2.80 -24.98 11.55
CA GLN A 32 -3.06 -26.39 11.23
C GLN A 32 -2.61 -26.73 9.79
N LYS A 33 -2.95 -25.89 8.81
CA LYS A 33 -2.53 -26.09 7.41
C LYS A 33 -1.01 -25.90 7.25
N LEU A 34 -0.42 -24.91 7.93
CA LEU A 34 1.02 -24.63 7.89
C LEU A 34 1.84 -25.82 8.44
N SER A 35 1.28 -26.59 9.38
CA SER A 35 1.97 -27.78 9.94
C SER A 35 2.29 -28.85 8.91
N ALA A 36 1.53 -28.94 7.81
CA ALA A 36 1.83 -29.86 6.71
C ALA A 36 3.13 -29.53 5.95
N TYR A 37 3.62 -28.29 6.09
CA TYR A 37 4.86 -27.82 5.48
C TYR A 37 6.04 -27.80 6.46
N ALA A 38 5.81 -28.15 7.73
CA ALA A 38 6.85 -28.25 8.75
C ALA A 38 7.59 -29.61 8.64
N VAL A 39 8.39 -29.75 7.58
CA VAL A 39 9.13 -30.97 7.24
C VAL A 39 10.62 -30.66 7.06
N GLY A 40 11.48 -31.68 7.08
CA GLY A 40 12.92 -31.49 6.80
C GLY A 40 13.65 -30.61 7.81
N GLY A 41 13.22 -30.58 9.09
CA GLY A 41 13.80 -29.74 10.13
C GLY A 41 13.14 -28.35 10.26
N LEU A 42 12.20 -27.98 9.38
CA LEU A 42 11.37 -26.79 9.54
C LEU A 42 10.31 -27.03 10.61
N THR A 43 10.13 -26.07 11.50
CA THR A 43 9.05 -26.09 12.50
C THR A 43 8.00 -25.04 12.19
N VAL A 44 6.76 -25.25 12.67
CA VAL A 44 5.68 -24.27 12.48
C VAL A 44 6.06 -22.88 13.04
N PRO A 45 6.65 -22.75 14.25
CA PRO A 45 7.14 -21.45 14.73
C PRO A 45 8.19 -20.80 13.83
N ALA A 46 9.11 -21.58 13.24
CA ALA A 46 10.14 -21.08 12.35
C ALA A 46 9.51 -20.54 11.03
N LEU A 47 8.56 -21.28 10.45
CA LEU A 47 7.80 -20.85 9.28
C LEU A 47 6.99 -19.57 9.58
N MET A 48 6.34 -19.51 10.75
CA MET A 48 5.63 -18.29 11.18
C MET A 48 6.58 -17.10 11.28
N SER A 49 7.70 -17.25 11.98
CA SER A 49 8.68 -16.18 12.11
C SER A 49 9.22 -15.71 10.75
N PHE A 50 9.48 -16.65 9.85
CA PHE A 50 9.91 -16.33 8.48
C PHE A 50 8.86 -15.52 7.70
N LEU A 51 7.57 -15.82 7.85
CA LEU A 51 6.50 -15.13 7.11
C LEU A 51 6.15 -13.76 7.67
N MET A 52 6.54 -13.45 8.91
CA MET A 52 6.26 -12.16 9.55
C MET A 52 7.19 -11.05 9.02
N PRO A 53 6.73 -9.80 8.98
CA PRO A 53 7.57 -8.66 8.63
C PRO A 53 8.74 -8.48 9.61
N ASP A 54 9.90 -8.15 9.07
CA ASP A 54 11.06 -7.66 9.81
C ASP A 54 11.20 -6.15 9.58
N TYR A 55 10.69 -5.36 10.52
CA TYR A 55 10.76 -3.90 10.45
C TYR A 55 12.10 -3.33 10.93
N GLU A 56 12.91 -4.09 11.67
CA GLU A 56 14.18 -3.57 12.21
C GLU A 56 15.29 -3.60 11.16
N GLY A 57 15.33 -4.66 10.34
CA GLY A 57 16.40 -4.88 9.36
C GLY A 57 16.23 -4.20 8.00
N ASN A 58 15.01 -3.81 7.63
CA ASN A 58 14.67 -3.52 6.23
C ASN A 58 14.09 -2.11 5.97
N ILE A 59 14.20 -1.17 6.93
CA ILE A 59 13.80 0.23 6.71
C ILE A 59 14.87 0.95 5.87
N GLN A 60 14.49 1.46 4.69
CA GLN A 60 15.41 2.14 3.76
C GLN A 60 15.64 3.61 4.14
N VAL A 61 14.60 4.31 4.61
CA VAL A 61 14.67 5.71 5.01
C VAL A 61 14.24 5.84 6.47
N LYS A 62 15.21 6.11 7.34
CA LYS A 62 14.99 6.20 8.78
C LYS A 62 14.11 7.40 9.15
N ALA A 63 13.46 7.32 10.31
CA ALA A 63 12.60 8.39 10.82
C ALA A 63 13.34 9.71 11.05
N ASP A 64 14.61 9.63 11.38
CA ASP A 64 15.52 10.75 11.66
C ASP A 64 16.42 11.14 10.45
N ASP A 65 16.06 10.73 9.24
CA ASP A 65 16.83 11.07 8.03
C ASP A 65 16.99 12.58 7.89
N PRO A 66 18.23 13.11 7.92
CA PRO A 66 18.49 14.54 7.96
C PRO A 66 18.05 15.30 6.69
N ARG A 67 17.80 14.60 5.60
CA ARG A 67 17.33 15.17 4.33
C ARG A 67 15.84 15.50 4.34
N LEU A 68 15.10 14.98 5.32
CA LEU A 68 13.65 15.08 5.40
C LEU A 68 13.19 15.93 6.59
N LYS A 69 11.99 16.47 6.45
CA LYS A 69 11.17 16.98 7.53
C LYS A 69 9.94 16.07 7.61
N SER A 70 9.89 15.25 8.66
CA SER A 70 8.80 14.29 8.90
C SER A 70 8.17 14.55 10.24
N ALA A 71 6.85 14.59 10.29
CA ALA A 71 6.10 14.75 11.55
C ALA A 71 4.72 14.10 11.44
N TYR A 72 4.23 13.56 12.54
CA TYR A 72 2.83 13.20 12.63
C TYR A 72 1.96 14.46 12.72
N ILE A 73 0.89 14.46 11.96
CA ILE A 73 -0.13 15.50 11.96
C ILE A 73 -1.52 14.85 12.18
N ASN A 74 -2.48 15.69 12.53
CA ASN A 74 -3.88 15.30 12.56
C ASN A 74 -4.67 16.14 11.55
N TYR A 75 -5.65 15.52 10.90
CA TYR A 75 -6.61 16.20 10.05
C TYR A 75 -8.04 15.73 10.33
N SER A 76 -9.02 16.52 9.97
CA SER A 76 -10.43 16.22 10.18
C SER A 76 -10.99 15.38 9.03
N SER A 77 -11.74 14.33 9.36
CA SER A 77 -12.52 13.48 8.46
C SER A 77 -13.96 13.43 8.95
N ALA A 78 -14.71 14.49 8.70
CA ALA A 78 -16.07 14.67 9.25
C ALA A 78 -17.07 13.59 8.77
N LYS A 79 -16.85 13.01 7.58
CA LYS A 79 -17.67 11.92 7.02
C LYS A 79 -17.12 10.53 7.34
N GLY A 80 -15.91 10.46 7.89
CA GLY A 80 -15.22 9.22 8.23
C GLY A 80 -15.04 9.06 9.73
N GLY A 81 -13.80 8.80 10.15
CA GLY A 81 -13.45 8.49 11.53
C GLY A 81 -13.22 9.68 12.46
N GLY A 82 -13.55 10.90 12.06
CA GLY A 82 -13.39 12.12 12.89
C GLY A 82 -11.98 12.70 12.77
N THR A 83 -11.10 12.48 13.75
CA THR A 83 -9.71 12.94 13.71
C THR A 83 -8.79 11.81 13.27
N ILE A 84 -8.09 12.02 12.17
CA ILE A 84 -7.18 11.03 11.60
C ILE A 84 -5.73 11.52 11.75
N LYS A 85 -4.88 10.66 12.30
CA LYS A 85 -3.44 10.85 12.37
C LYS A 85 -2.78 10.38 11.08
N GLY A 86 -1.74 11.05 10.62
CA GLY A 86 -0.92 10.62 9.49
C GLY A 86 0.50 11.13 9.60
N LEU A 87 1.44 10.45 8.95
CA LEU A 87 2.81 10.90 8.81
C LEU A 87 2.93 11.81 7.59
N LEU A 88 3.25 13.08 7.80
CA LEU A 88 3.57 14.05 6.76
C LEU A 88 5.09 14.13 6.61
N SER A 89 5.59 13.91 5.40
CA SER A 89 7.02 13.97 5.10
C SER A 89 7.28 14.80 3.84
N GLN A 90 8.37 15.59 3.86
CA GLN A 90 8.79 16.39 2.70
C GLN A 90 10.31 16.60 2.72
N PRO A 91 10.96 16.90 1.59
CA PRO A 91 12.36 17.30 1.56
C PRO A 91 12.57 18.51 2.46
N LYS A 92 13.66 18.50 3.27
CA LYS A 92 13.97 19.58 4.21
C LYS A 92 14.25 20.91 3.48
N ASP A 93 14.96 20.82 2.35
CA ASP A 93 15.42 21.97 1.58
C ASP A 93 14.60 22.19 0.30
N ALA A 94 13.30 21.88 0.35
CA ALA A 94 12.40 22.07 -0.78
C ALA A 94 12.34 23.54 -1.22
N LYS A 95 12.51 23.77 -2.53
CA LYS A 95 12.37 25.09 -3.14
C LYS A 95 11.00 25.18 -3.81
N GLY A 96 10.08 25.92 -3.21
CA GLY A 96 8.72 26.11 -3.72
C GLY A 96 7.75 25.00 -3.29
N LYS A 97 6.57 25.00 -3.92
CA LYS A 97 5.51 24.03 -3.64
C LYS A 97 5.74 22.72 -4.38
N LEU A 98 5.44 21.61 -3.74
CA LEU A 98 5.67 20.25 -4.21
C LEU A 98 4.38 19.59 -4.67
N GLY A 99 4.47 18.62 -5.59
CA GLY A 99 3.37 17.69 -5.84
C GLY A 99 3.11 16.83 -4.61
N GLY A 100 1.83 16.57 -4.30
CA GLY A 100 1.41 15.81 -3.12
C GLY A 100 1.20 14.32 -3.44
N ILE A 101 1.58 13.43 -2.53
CA ILE A 101 1.30 11.99 -2.63
C ILE A 101 0.63 11.50 -1.35
N ILE A 102 -0.57 10.92 -1.47
CA ILE A 102 -1.17 10.11 -0.40
C ILE A 102 -0.60 8.70 -0.49
N VAL A 103 -0.03 8.20 0.60
CA VAL A 103 0.50 6.82 0.69
C VAL A 103 -0.43 5.99 1.54
N VAL A 104 -1.13 5.04 0.93
CA VAL A 104 -2.16 4.24 1.59
C VAL A 104 -1.61 2.90 2.00
N HIS A 105 -1.73 2.59 3.30
CA HIS A 105 -1.22 1.37 3.92
C HIS A 105 -1.96 0.09 3.48
N GLU A 106 -1.34 -1.04 3.77
CA GLU A 106 -1.94 -2.37 3.64
C GLU A 106 -3.08 -2.55 4.67
N ASN A 107 -3.56 -3.77 4.87
CA ASN A 107 -4.68 -4.07 5.78
C ASN A 107 -4.30 -4.13 7.27
N ARG A 108 -3.38 -3.30 7.75
CA ARG A 108 -2.79 -3.38 9.11
C ARG A 108 -2.62 -2.03 9.80
N GLY A 109 -3.04 -0.92 9.14
CA GLY A 109 -2.78 0.44 9.61
C GLY A 109 -1.40 0.96 9.17
N LEU A 110 -1.04 2.13 9.66
CA LEU A 110 0.20 2.82 9.36
C LEU A 110 1.37 2.17 10.09
N ASN A 111 1.88 1.07 9.54
CA ASN A 111 3.03 0.35 10.07
C ASN A 111 4.37 0.96 9.61
N PRO A 112 5.52 0.52 10.18
CA PRO A 112 6.83 1.08 9.86
C PRO A 112 7.22 1.02 8.37
N TYR A 113 6.78 -0.01 7.63
CA TYR A 113 7.00 -0.12 6.19
C TYR A 113 6.32 1.02 5.41
N ILE A 114 5.06 1.32 5.71
CA ILE A 114 4.33 2.40 5.02
C ILE A 114 4.86 3.78 5.40
N GLU A 115 5.29 3.96 6.64
CA GLU A 115 6.00 5.17 7.04
C GLU A 115 7.28 5.39 6.26
N ASP A 116 8.04 4.30 6.04
CA ASP A 116 9.24 4.32 5.21
C ASP A 116 8.92 4.65 3.75
N VAL A 117 7.89 4.04 3.16
CA VAL A 117 7.44 4.38 1.80
C VAL A 117 7.05 5.86 1.68
N GLY A 118 6.38 6.42 2.70
CA GLY A 118 6.08 7.85 2.77
C GLY A 118 7.37 8.71 2.73
N ARG A 119 8.39 8.32 3.49
CA ARG A 119 9.70 8.98 3.47
C ARG A 119 10.44 8.80 2.13
N ARG A 120 10.35 7.62 1.50
CA ARG A 120 10.90 7.38 0.14
C ARG A 120 10.26 8.31 -0.89
N ALA A 121 8.93 8.51 -0.84
CA ALA A 121 8.24 9.47 -1.69
C ALA A 121 8.72 10.91 -1.45
N ALA A 122 8.95 11.28 -0.19
CA ALA A 122 9.52 12.59 0.15
C ALA A 122 10.95 12.77 -0.39
N LEU A 123 11.83 11.75 -0.29
CA LEU A 123 13.18 11.80 -0.88
C LEU A 123 13.13 11.90 -2.41
N ALA A 124 12.09 11.40 -3.05
CA ALA A 124 11.87 11.55 -4.49
C ALA A 124 11.38 12.96 -4.89
N GLY A 125 11.22 13.89 -3.93
CA GLY A 125 10.92 15.29 -4.19
C GLY A 125 9.44 15.67 -4.06
N PHE A 126 8.62 14.87 -3.39
CA PHE A 126 7.20 15.14 -3.16
C PHE A 126 6.92 15.52 -1.70
N ILE A 127 5.76 16.13 -1.45
CA ILE A 127 5.19 16.14 -0.10
C ILE A 127 4.26 14.93 0.03
N SER A 128 4.53 14.03 0.96
CA SER A 128 3.76 12.80 1.17
C SER A 128 2.98 12.85 2.47
N LEU A 129 1.76 12.34 2.46
CA LEU A 129 0.95 12.08 3.64
C LEU A 129 0.58 10.60 3.67
N ALA A 130 0.97 9.91 4.72
CA ALA A 130 0.60 8.53 5.00
C ALA A 130 -0.42 8.50 6.15
N PRO A 131 -1.74 8.44 5.88
CA PRO A 131 -2.77 8.37 6.90
C PRO A 131 -2.81 7.03 7.62
N ASP A 132 -3.21 7.03 8.89
CA ASP A 132 -3.52 5.83 9.64
C ASP A 132 -5.04 5.65 9.78
N ALA A 133 -5.63 4.76 8.98
CA ALA A 133 -7.06 4.46 9.06
C ALA A 133 -7.47 3.82 10.41
N LEU A 134 -6.53 3.43 11.24
CA LEU A 134 -6.80 2.92 12.59
C LEU A 134 -6.89 4.03 13.64
N SER A 135 -6.67 5.30 13.29
CA SER A 135 -6.69 6.44 14.22
C SER A 135 -7.90 6.47 15.16
N PRO A 136 -9.15 6.20 14.70
CA PRO A 136 -10.31 6.18 15.60
C PRO A 136 -10.29 5.05 16.64
N LEU A 137 -9.42 4.06 16.46
CA LEU A 137 -9.24 2.93 17.39
C LEU A 137 -7.89 2.98 18.13
N GLY A 138 -7.24 4.16 18.15
CA GLY A 138 -5.96 4.37 18.80
C GLY A 138 -4.73 4.30 17.90
N GLY A 139 -4.93 4.03 16.61
CA GLY A 139 -3.85 3.93 15.61
C GLY A 139 -3.22 2.53 15.52
N TYR A 140 -2.14 2.43 14.75
CA TYR A 140 -1.39 1.18 14.59
C TYR A 140 -0.86 0.68 15.94
N PRO A 141 -1.19 -0.56 16.37
CA PRO A 141 -0.94 -1.03 17.73
C PRO A 141 0.48 -1.58 17.96
N GLY A 142 1.41 -1.41 17.00
CA GLY A 142 2.78 -1.90 17.11
C GLY A 142 3.00 -3.36 16.68
N ASN A 143 1.95 -4.05 16.25
CA ASN A 143 2.07 -5.36 15.62
C ASN A 143 0.96 -5.59 14.57
N ASP A 144 1.29 -6.33 13.54
CA ASP A 144 0.44 -6.49 12.35
C ASP A 144 -0.80 -7.35 12.60
N GLU A 145 -0.76 -8.32 13.49
CA GLU A 145 -1.93 -9.16 13.80
C GLU A 145 -3.02 -8.33 14.48
N ALA A 146 -2.66 -7.57 15.49
CA ALA A 146 -3.58 -6.65 16.15
C ALA A 146 -4.04 -5.52 15.22
N GLY A 147 -3.14 -4.98 14.38
CA GLY A 147 -3.49 -3.97 13.37
C GLY A 147 -4.55 -4.48 12.39
N ARG A 148 -4.38 -5.70 11.87
CA ARG A 148 -5.34 -6.36 11.00
C ARG A 148 -6.70 -6.59 11.70
N GLU A 149 -6.67 -7.02 12.96
CA GLU A 149 -7.89 -7.22 13.76
C GLU A 149 -8.62 -5.88 13.98
N LEU A 150 -7.91 -4.81 14.31
CA LEU A 150 -8.49 -3.48 14.45
C LEU A 150 -9.08 -2.98 13.12
N GLN A 151 -8.36 -3.17 12.00
CA GLN A 151 -8.86 -2.74 10.70
C GLN A 151 -10.14 -3.48 10.28
N SER A 152 -10.28 -4.76 10.64
CA SER A 152 -11.50 -5.52 10.37
C SER A 152 -12.74 -5.00 11.13
N LYS A 153 -12.54 -4.22 12.20
CA LYS A 153 -13.59 -3.58 13.00
C LYS A 153 -13.99 -2.20 12.47
N ARG A 154 -13.21 -1.65 11.53
CA ARG A 154 -13.52 -0.36 10.92
C ARG A 154 -14.58 -0.50 9.83
N ASP A 155 -15.50 0.44 9.77
CA ASP A 155 -16.42 0.59 8.64
C ASP A 155 -15.64 0.98 7.38
N LYS A 156 -15.86 0.26 6.28
CA LYS A 156 -15.14 0.46 5.03
C LYS A 156 -15.42 1.84 4.43
N GLY A 157 -16.68 2.26 4.44
CA GLY A 157 -17.09 3.56 3.89
C GLY A 157 -16.46 4.71 4.66
N GLN A 158 -16.39 4.62 6.01
CA GLN A 158 -15.70 5.62 6.81
C GLN A 158 -14.19 5.66 6.52
N MET A 159 -13.53 4.51 6.33
CA MET A 159 -12.12 4.49 5.94
C MET A 159 -11.90 5.14 4.57
N GLU A 160 -12.80 4.90 3.60
CA GLU A 160 -12.74 5.56 2.29
C GLU A 160 -12.83 7.09 2.43
N GLU A 161 -13.74 7.61 3.27
CA GLU A 161 -13.86 9.05 3.55
C GLU A 161 -12.60 9.60 4.25
N ASP A 162 -11.94 8.82 5.11
CA ASP A 162 -10.69 9.23 5.75
C ASP A 162 -9.57 9.53 4.74
N PHE A 163 -9.44 8.69 3.70
CA PHE A 163 -8.45 8.92 2.63
C PHE A 163 -8.86 10.04 1.66
N ILE A 164 -10.15 10.25 1.41
CA ILE A 164 -10.64 11.41 0.67
C ILE A 164 -10.37 12.70 1.45
N ALA A 165 -10.58 12.69 2.77
CA ALA A 165 -10.23 13.84 3.61
C ALA A 165 -8.72 14.11 3.64
N ALA A 166 -7.88 13.07 3.60
CA ALA A 166 -6.43 13.22 3.45
C ALA A 166 -6.05 13.92 2.13
N PHE A 167 -6.73 13.58 1.04
CA PHE A 167 -6.54 14.26 -0.25
C PHE A 167 -6.85 15.75 -0.14
N GLU A 168 -8.00 16.11 0.44
CA GLU A 168 -8.39 17.51 0.62
C GLU A 168 -7.41 18.27 1.53
N TYR A 169 -6.96 17.64 2.63
CA TYR A 169 -5.95 18.21 3.50
C TYR A 169 -4.64 18.50 2.75
N LEU A 170 -4.12 17.51 2.01
CA LEU A 170 -2.84 17.66 1.33
C LEU A 170 -2.93 18.64 0.16
N LYS A 171 -4.03 18.62 -0.62
CA LYS A 171 -4.29 19.55 -1.71
C LYS A 171 -4.25 21.02 -1.26
N ASN A 172 -4.76 21.30 -0.07
CA ASN A 172 -4.79 22.63 0.53
C ASN A 172 -3.56 22.94 1.42
N HIS A 173 -2.62 22.02 1.53
CA HIS A 173 -1.42 22.25 2.35
C HIS A 173 -0.56 23.36 1.74
N LYS A 174 -0.03 24.26 2.58
CA LYS A 174 0.75 25.45 2.14
C LYS A 174 1.95 25.12 1.25
N ASP A 175 2.57 23.95 1.47
CA ASP A 175 3.74 23.48 0.74
C ASP A 175 3.39 22.58 -0.46
N CYS A 176 2.09 22.29 -0.69
CA CYS A 176 1.59 21.55 -1.85
C CYS A 176 1.24 22.49 -3.00
N ASN A 177 1.53 22.08 -4.24
CA ASN A 177 1.16 22.86 -5.45
C ASN A 177 -0.31 22.66 -5.87
N GLY A 178 -1.09 21.89 -5.11
CA GLY A 178 -2.49 21.58 -5.39
C GLY A 178 -2.72 20.35 -6.26
N LYS A 179 -1.67 19.74 -6.84
CA LYS A 179 -1.76 18.48 -7.57
C LYS A 179 -1.43 17.34 -6.63
N VAL A 180 -2.38 16.44 -6.40
CA VAL A 180 -2.23 15.32 -5.48
C VAL A 180 -2.53 14.01 -6.18
N GLY A 181 -1.60 13.07 -6.06
CA GLY A 181 -1.76 11.67 -6.46
C GLY A 181 -1.91 10.76 -5.26
N VAL A 182 -2.22 9.50 -5.53
CA VAL A 182 -2.31 8.44 -4.52
C VAL A 182 -1.51 7.22 -4.95
N VAL A 183 -0.73 6.66 -4.04
CA VAL A 183 -0.16 5.32 -4.15
C VAL A 183 -0.69 4.48 -2.99
N GLY A 184 -1.05 3.23 -3.26
CA GLY A 184 -1.55 2.36 -2.22
C GLY A 184 -1.19 0.90 -2.46
N PHE A 185 -1.03 0.15 -1.37
CA PHE A 185 -0.54 -1.21 -1.38
C PHE A 185 -1.61 -2.16 -0.82
N CYS A 186 -1.91 -3.27 -1.50
CA CYS A 186 -2.90 -4.26 -1.06
C CYS A 186 -4.30 -3.63 -0.87
N PHE A 187 -4.81 -3.54 0.37
CA PHE A 187 -5.99 -2.75 0.72
C PHE A 187 -5.88 -1.32 0.18
N GLY A 188 -4.73 -0.69 0.38
CA GLY A 188 -4.46 0.65 -0.12
C GLY A 188 -4.46 0.75 -1.65
N GLY A 189 -4.11 -0.30 -2.38
CA GLY A 189 -4.27 -0.35 -3.83
C GLY A 189 -5.75 -0.31 -4.24
N GLY A 190 -6.62 -0.99 -3.48
CA GLY A 190 -8.08 -0.86 -3.63
C GLY A 190 -8.58 0.55 -3.34
N ILE A 191 -8.04 1.20 -2.29
CA ILE A 191 -8.34 2.61 -1.96
C ILE A 191 -7.86 3.55 -3.08
N ALA A 192 -6.68 3.33 -3.66
CA ALA A 192 -6.20 4.14 -4.78
C ALA A 192 -7.14 4.05 -6.01
N ASN A 193 -7.64 2.85 -6.32
CA ASN A 193 -8.67 2.66 -7.34
C ASN A 193 -10.00 3.37 -6.98
N MET A 194 -10.45 3.24 -5.72
CA MET A 194 -11.65 3.94 -5.23
C MET A 194 -11.51 5.46 -5.35
N MET A 195 -10.36 6.01 -4.96
CA MET A 195 -10.09 7.44 -5.07
C MET A 195 -10.09 7.91 -6.53
N ALA A 196 -9.55 7.11 -7.47
CA ALA A 196 -9.61 7.41 -8.89
C ALA A 196 -11.07 7.51 -9.42
N VAL A 197 -11.98 6.73 -8.85
CA VAL A 197 -13.42 6.77 -9.19
C VAL A 197 -14.13 7.96 -8.52
N ARG A 198 -13.82 8.26 -7.24
CA ARG A 198 -14.62 9.17 -6.40
C ARG A 198 -14.05 10.58 -6.30
N VAL A 199 -12.77 10.80 -6.64
CA VAL A 199 -12.09 12.09 -6.51
C VAL A 199 -11.81 12.66 -7.90
N PRO A 200 -12.67 13.54 -8.45
CA PRO A 200 -12.55 14.03 -9.81
C PRO A 200 -11.27 14.83 -10.10
N ASP A 201 -10.71 15.47 -9.06
CA ASP A 201 -9.51 16.30 -9.13
C ASP A 201 -8.23 15.54 -8.79
N LEU A 202 -8.30 14.21 -8.61
CA LEU A 202 -7.12 13.40 -8.37
C LEU A 202 -6.18 13.47 -9.57
N ALA A 203 -4.93 13.86 -9.36
CA ALA A 203 -3.97 14.07 -10.43
C ALA A 203 -3.38 12.75 -10.97
N ALA A 204 -3.28 11.70 -10.16
CA ALA A 204 -2.79 10.39 -10.56
C ALA A 204 -3.14 9.33 -9.51
N ALA A 205 -3.29 8.05 -9.92
CA ALA A 205 -3.44 6.94 -8.99
C ALA A 205 -2.54 5.77 -9.36
N VAL A 206 -1.86 5.20 -8.34
CA VAL A 206 -0.93 4.09 -8.50
C VAL A 206 -1.30 2.95 -7.53
N PRO A 207 -2.23 2.06 -7.91
CA PRO A 207 -2.54 0.87 -7.13
C PRO A 207 -1.49 -0.23 -7.33
N PHE A 208 -0.93 -0.73 -6.21
CA PHE A 208 -0.11 -1.93 -6.15
C PHE A 208 -0.97 -3.10 -5.65
N TYR A 209 -1.05 -4.16 -6.41
CA TYR A 209 -1.77 -5.42 -6.09
C TYR A 209 -3.07 -5.20 -5.31
N GLY A 210 -3.86 -4.21 -5.72
CA GLY A 210 -5.13 -3.85 -5.12
C GLY A 210 -6.33 -4.31 -5.92
N SER A 211 -7.47 -4.46 -5.24
CA SER A 211 -8.75 -4.79 -5.89
C SER A 211 -9.16 -3.71 -6.89
N GLN A 212 -9.68 -4.15 -8.03
CA GLN A 212 -10.25 -3.28 -9.05
C GLN A 212 -11.60 -2.72 -8.57
N PRO A 213 -12.03 -1.56 -9.08
CA PRO A 213 -13.37 -1.04 -8.86
C PRO A 213 -14.40 -1.86 -9.65
N ALA A 214 -15.69 -1.66 -9.38
CA ALA A 214 -16.74 -2.18 -10.25
C ALA A 214 -16.55 -1.65 -11.68
N LEU A 215 -16.70 -2.50 -12.69
CA LEU A 215 -16.47 -2.10 -14.10
C LEU A 215 -17.42 -0.97 -14.53
N THR A 216 -18.61 -0.92 -13.94
CA THR A 216 -19.62 0.15 -14.12
C THR A 216 -19.16 1.52 -13.58
N ASP A 217 -18.12 1.56 -12.74
CA ASP A 217 -17.57 2.80 -12.20
C ASP A 217 -16.38 3.34 -13.02
N VAL A 218 -15.83 2.53 -13.92
CA VAL A 218 -14.69 2.92 -14.77
C VAL A 218 -14.94 4.21 -15.57
N PRO A 219 -16.15 4.47 -16.12
CA PRO A 219 -16.45 5.74 -16.79
C PRO A 219 -16.18 6.99 -15.95
N LYS A 220 -16.29 6.90 -14.61
CA LYS A 220 -16.10 8.03 -13.69
C LYS A 220 -14.62 8.42 -13.51
N ILE A 221 -13.69 7.50 -13.80
CA ILE A 221 -12.25 7.73 -13.63
C ILE A 221 -11.77 8.85 -14.56
N LYS A 222 -11.14 9.88 -14.00
CA LYS A 222 -10.50 10.97 -14.73
C LYS A 222 -8.99 10.97 -14.59
N ALA A 223 -8.49 10.55 -13.45
CA ALA A 223 -7.05 10.47 -13.16
C ALA A 223 -6.36 9.47 -14.09
N PRO A 224 -5.16 9.75 -14.62
CA PRO A 224 -4.31 8.74 -15.22
C PRO A 224 -3.93 7.69 -14.16
N LEU A 225 -3.83 6.43 -14.58
CA LEU A 225 -3.56 5.28 -13.72
C LEU A 225 -2.23 4.62 -14.08
N MET A 226 -1.49 4.17 -13.08
CA MET A 226 -0.40 3.21 -13.24
C MET A 226 -0.62 2.02 -12.30
N LEU A 227 -0.85 0.84 -12.86
CA LEU A 227 -1.29 -0.35 -12.11
C LEU A 227 -0.17 -1.39 -12.06
N HIS A 228 0.12 -1.89 -10.85
CA HIS A 228 1.14 -2.90 -10.61
C HIS A 228 0.52 -4.18 -10.07
N TYR A 229 0.64 -5.27 -10.81
CA TYR A 229 0.11 -6.59 -10.50
C TYR A 229 1.22 -7.62 -10.35
N ALA A 230 0.97 -8.67 -9.61
CA ALA A 230 1.87 -9.81 -9.38
C ALA A 230 1.30 -11.06 -10.05
N SER A 231 2.08 -11.77 -10.89
CA SER A 231 1.54 -12.91 -11.67
C SER A 231 1.11 -14.08 -10.77
N LEU A 232 1.74 -14.25 -9.60
CA LEU A 232 1.37 -15.29 -8.64
C LEU A 232 0.20 -14.90 -7.73
N ASP A 233 -0.24 -13.63 -7.71
CA ASP A 233 -1.46 -13.17 -7.04
C ASP A 233 -2.68 -13.39 -7.93
N THR A 234 -3.07 -14.64 -8.14
CA THR A 234 -4.19 -14.99 -9.02
C THR A 234 -5.51 -14.35 -8.59
N ARG A 235 -5.68 -14.09 -7.30
CA ARG A 235 -6.89 -13.48 -6.73
C ARG A 235 -7.14 -12.06 -7.23
N ILE A 236 -6.10 -11.25 -7.33
CA ILE A 236 -6.20 -9.86 -7.79
C ILE A 236 -5.96 -9.80 -9.30
N THR A 237 -4.97 -10.49 -9.81
CA THR A 237 -4.54 -10.39 -11.21
C THR A 237 -5.57 -10.98 -12.18
N ALA A 238 -6.39 -11.96 -11.75
CA ALA A 238 -7.49 -12.48 -12.56
C ALA A 238 -8.52 -11.43 -13.00
N GLY A 239 -8.70 -10.36 -12.23
CA GLY A 239 -9.60 -9.25 -12.59
C GLY A 239 -8.99 -8.25 -13.59
N TRP A 240 -7.67 -8.28 -13.80
CA TRP A 240 -6.98 -7.30 -14.63
C TRP A 240 -7.45 -7.26 -16.10
N PRO A 241 -7.61 -8.39 -16.82
CA PRO A 241 -8.03 -8.35 -18.22
C PRO A 241 -9.38 -7.65 -18.43
N ALA A 242 -10.34 -7.89 -17.55
CA ALA A 242 -11.66 -7.24 -17.62
C ALA A 242 -11.58 -5.74 -17.28
N TYR A 243 -10.78 -5.37 -16.29
CA TYR A 243 -10.56 -3.98 -15.92
C TYR A 243 -9.82 -3.23 -17.05
N GLU A 244 -8.79 -3.83 -17.64
CA GLU A 244 -8.08 -3.25 -18.78
C GLU A 244 -9.00 -3.03 -19.98
N ALA A 245 -9.86 -3.99 -20.30
CA ALA A 245 -10.84 -3.86 -21.38
C ALA A 245 -11.78 -2.68 -21.13
N ALA A 246 -12.30 -2.54 -19.89
CA ALA A 246 -13.17 -1.43 -19.52
C ALA A 246 -12.44 -0.08 -19.57
N LEU A 247 -11.16 0.00 -19.16
CA LEU A 247 -10.35 1.22 -19.28
C LEU A 247 -10.17 1.63 -20.75
N LYS A 248 -9.86 0.67 -21.63
CA LYS A 248 -9.73 0.90 -23.08
C LYS A 248 -11.05 1.39 -23.68
N GLU A 249 -12.15 0.70 -23.42
CA GLU A 249 -13.48 1.02 -23.93
C GLU A 249 -13.90 2.44 -23.53
N ASN A 250 -13.55 2.89 -22.34
CA ASN A 250 -13.87 4.22 -21.83
C ASN A 250 -12.78 5.26 -22.10
N GLY A 251 -11.78 4.98 -22.93
CA GLY A 251 -10.73 5.91 -23.33
C GLY A 251 -9.89 6.44 -22.16
N LYS A 252 -9.70 5.65 -21.11
CA LYS A 252 -8.96 6.07 -19.92
C LYS A 252 -7.46 6.03 -20.15
N LYS A 253 -6.74 6.98 -19.53
CA LYS A 253 -5.27 6.99 -19.56
C LYS A 253 -4.75 6.03 -18.50
N TYR A 254 -4.03 4.99 -18.89
CA TYR A 254 -3.47 4.03 -17.96
C TYR A 254 -2.21 3.35 -18.50
N GLN A 255 -1.42 2.81 -17.59
CA GLN A 255 -0.33 1.86 -17.82
C GLN A 255 -0.51 0.70 -16.84
N GLY A 256 -0.54 -0.52 -17.33
CA GLY A 256 -0.67 -1.73 -16.51
C GLY A 256 0.57 -2.61 -16.63
N PHE A 257 1.08 -3.09 -15.51
CA PHE A 257 2.27 -3.95 -15.46
C PHE A 257 1.96 -5.21 -14.62
N VAL A 258 2.16 -6.37 -15.21
CA VAL A 258 2.14 -7.65 -14.50
C VAL A 258 3.59 -8.11 -14.35
N TYR A 259 4.05 -8.25 -13.11
CA TYR A 259 5.41 -8.71 -12.81
C TYR A 259 5.42 -10.22 -12.67
N GLU A 260 6.26 -10.88 -13.48
CA GLU A 260 6.32 -12.33 -13.54
C GLU A 260 6.99 -12.96 -12.32
N ASN A 261 6.44 -14.12 -11.89
CA ASN A 261 6.99 -14.93 -10.80
C ASN A 261 7.10 -14.20 -9.44
N VAL A 262 6.28 -13.20 -9.20
CA VAL A 262 6.25 -12.49 -7.92
C VAL A 262 4.88 -12.61 -7.23
N ASN A 263 4.91 -12.57 -5.91
CA ASN A 263 3.76 -12.73 -5.04
C ASN A 263 3.03 -11.41 -4.75
N HIS A 264 1.79 -11.52 -4.26
CA HIS A 264 1.13 -10.42 -3.57
C HIS A 264 2.05 -9.81 -2.51
N GLY A 265 2.17 -8.47 -2.48
CA GLY A 265 3.07 -7.79 -1.54
C GLY A 265 4.54 -7.76 -1.97
N PHE A 266 4.87 -8.00 -3.24
CA PHE A 266 6.24 -8.05 -3.75
C PHE A 266 7.05 -6.77 -3.52
N HIS A 267 6.41 -5.63 -3.30
CA HIS A 267 7.09 -4.37 -3.01
C HIS A 267 7.48 -4.22 -1.54
N ASN A 268 6.88 -5.00 -0.63
CA ASN A 268 7.13 -4.88 0.80
C ASN A 268 8.42 -5.60 1.19
N ASP A 269 9.51 -4.83 1.33
CA ASP A 269 10.86 -5.30 1.63
C ASP A 269 11.05 -5.82 3.06
N THR A 270 10.04 -5.68 3.91
CA THR A 270 10.05 -6.25 5.26
C THR A 270 9.55 -7.69 5.32
N THR A 271 9.06 -8.25 4.19
CA THR A 271 8.48 -9.61 4.13
C THR A 271 9.25 -10.51 3.16
N PRO A 272 9.22 -11.84 3.33
CA PRO A 272 9.90 -12.76 2.41
C PRO A 272 9.24 -12.83 1.02
N ARG A 273 8.06 -12.25 0.83
CA ARG A 273 7.41 -12.11 -0.49
C ARG A 273 8.06 -11.03 -1.36
N TYR A 274 8.92 -10.21 -0.76
CA TYR A 274 9.65 -9.17 -1.47
C TYR A 274 10.42 -9.72 -2.67
N ASP A 275 10.32 -9.02 -3.78
CA ASP A 275 11.19 -9.23 -4.95
C ASP A 275 11.85 -7.90 -5.30
N LYS A 276 13.15 -7.84 -5.06
CA LYS A 276 13.93 -6.59 -5.23
C LYS A 276 13.85 -6.05 -6.66
N THR A 277 13.96 -6.92 -7.66
CA THR A 277 13.98 -6.50 -9.07
C THR A 277 12.64 -5.91 -9.49
N ALA A 278 11.55 -6.60 -9.15
CA ALA A 278 10.21 -6.12 -9.45
C ALA A 278 9.85 -4.87 -8.64
N ALA A 279 10.21 -4.83 -7.36
CA ALA A 279 9.94 -3.70 -6.47
C ALA A 279 10.67 -2.42 -6.90
N ASP A 280 11.98 -2.52 -7.19
CA ASP A 280 12.78 -1.38 -7.64
C ASP A 280 12.23 -0.83 -8.98
N LEU A 281 11.89 -1.72 -9.92
CA LEU A 281 11.33 -1.33 -11.21
C LEU A 281 9.96 -0.68 -11.06
N ALA A 282 9.08 -1.26 -10.22
CA ALA A 282 7.75 -0.72 -9.96
C ALA A 282 7.82 0.64 -9.26
N TRP A 283 8.72 0.79 -8.26
CA TRP A 283 8.90 2.05 -7.57
C TRP A 283 9.48 3.14 -8.48
N LYS A 284 10.49 2.80 -9.29
CA LYS A 284 11.02 3.74 -10.28
C LYS A 284 9.93 4.24 -11.24
N ARG A 285 9.13 3.34 -11.81
CA ARG A 285 7.99 3.70 -12.68
C ARG A 285 7.01 4.62 -11.96
N THR A 286 6.69 4.31 -10.71
CA THR A 286 5.79 5.11 -9.87
C THR A 286 6.31 6.54 -9.67
N VAL A 287 7.59 6.69 -9.31
CA VAL A 287 8.22 8.01 -9.10
C VAL A 287 8.27 8.80 -10.40
N ASP A 288 8.68 8.18 -11.50
CA ASP A 288 8.72 8.83 -12.82
C ASP A 288 7.31 9.31 -13.23
N PHE A 289 6.30 8.45 -13.08
CA PHE A 289 4.92 8.76 -13.38
C PHE A 289 4.37 9.93 -12.54
N PHE A 290 4.59 9.93 -11.23
CA PHE A 290 4.22 11.07 -10.40
C PHE A 290 5.01 12.33 -10.78
N GLY A 291 6.28 12.19 -11.15
CA GLY A 291 7.11 13.28 -11.66
C GLY A 291 6.53 13.95 -12.91
N GLU A 292 5.79 13.22 -13.75
CA GLU A 292 5.10 13.75 -14.93
C GLU A 292 3.73 14.37 -14.59
N GLN A 293 2.98 13.74 -13.69
CA GLN A 293 1.58 14.12 -13.42
C GLN A 293 1.44 15.23 -12.36
N LEU A 294 2.38 15.34 -11.40
CA LEU A 294 2.26 16.22 -10.24
C LEU A 294 3.13 17.49 -10.30
N LYS A 295 3.83 17.70 -11.41
CA LYS A 295 4.61 18.95 -11.65
C LYS A 295 3.74 20.14 -11.97
#